data_d1a04e424aedbaf44c98b84d62952fa9
#
_entry.id   d1a04e424aedbaf44c98b84d62952fa9
#
_cell.length_a   1.000
_cell.length_b   1.000
_cell.length_c   1.000
_cell.angle_alpha   90.00
_cell.angle_beta   90.00
_cell.angle_gamma   90.00
#
_symmetry.space_group_name_H-M   'P 1'
#
loop_
_entity.id
_entity.type
_entity.pdbx_description
1 polymer ?
#
loop_
_entity_poly.entity_id
_entity_poly.type
_entity_poly.pdbx_seq_one_letter_code
_entity_poly.pdbx_strand_id
1 'polypeptide(L)'
;MGKKVQLVIWIIIAIVAILLIGVVGYNLVLNQTEEVVHPEVTFELENYGNVKIELYPEYAPNTVTNFIKLVEKGYYNNKVVYGKDDICMYVGRDQEGNAINPTLGLIDDSIEAGTDADYEYTISGEFVANGYQKNTLRHEKGVISLIRNDYTQYVQTLTEESYNSGNAQLGIMMSDNSSTLNGVYTAFGRVTEGMEVLEKIYNEVAIKEPETAEDGSTTTSESDIQAFSAYPVIKSATVDTHGIDYGMPKTEKAFDYSSYLYNLMSSYYSDTNQ
;
A
#
# COMPACT_ATOMS: atom_id res chain seq x y z
N MET A 1 -59.50 40.50 8.91
CA MET A 1 -59.25 39.17 8.32
C MET A 1 -60.22 38.18 9.01
N GLY A 2 -61.06 37.45 8.25
CA GLY A 2 -62.08 36.60 8.83
C GLY A 2 -61.48 35.36 9.54
N LYS A 3 -62.08 34.90 10.62
CA LYS A 3 -61.60 33.71 11.41
C LYS A 3 -61.26 32.49 10.53
N LYS A 4 -62.00 32.27 9.42
CA LYS A 4 -61.76 31.21 8.45
C LYS A 4 -60.42 31.33 7.70
N VAL A 5 -60.02 32.60 7.34
CA VAL A 5 -58.74 32.87 6.64
C VAL A 5 -57.56 32.63 7.59
N GLN A 6 -57.70 33.04 8.87
CA GLN A 6 -56.67 32.76 9.88
C GLN A 6 -56.46 31.25 10.09
N LEU A 7 -57.54 30.46 10.16
CA LEU A 7 -57.45 29.02 10.30
C LEU A 7 -56.73 28.38 9.13
N VAL A 8 -57.01 28.78 7.89
CA VAL A 8 -56.32 28.27 6.69
C VAL A 8 -54.83 28.60 6.72
N ILE A 9 -54.46 29.80 7.12
CA ILE A 9 -53.05 30.22 7.25
C ILE A 9 -52.33 29.34 8.28
N TRP A 10 -52.92 29.08 9.46
CA TRP A 10 -52.31 28.21 10.48
C TRP A 10 -52.15 26.75 10.02
N ILE A 11 -53.10 26.24 9.23
CA ILE A 11 -52.98 24.88 8.64
C ILE A 11 -51.83 24.81 7.65
N ILE A 12 -51.70 25.84 6.80
CA ILE A 12 -50.58 25.91 5.83
C ILE A 12 -49.23 25.97 6.57
N ILE A 13 -49.11 26.80 7.61
CA ILE A 13 -47.89 26.91 8.41
C ILE A 13 -47.54 25.54 9.07
N ALA A 14 -48.56 24.85 9.62
CA ALA A 14 -48.36 23.52 10.24
C ALA A 14 -47.87 22.49 9.22
N ILE A 15 -48.43 22.46 8.00
CA ILE A 15 -48.00 21.57 6.91
C ILE A 15 -46.56 21.85 6.51
N VAL A 16 -46.21 23.15 6.31
CA VAL A 16 -44.84 23.53 5.96
C VAL A 16 -43.85 23.18 7.07
N ALA A 17 -44.21 23.37 8.33
CA ALA A 17 -43.37 22.95 9.46
C ALA A 17 -43.13 21.44 9.51
N ILE A 18 -44.18 20.63 9.26
CA ILE A 18 -44.07 19.18 9.21
C ILE A 18 -43.14 18.74 8.04
N LEU A 19 -43.29 19.36 6.88
CA LEU A 19 -42.41 19.07 5.72
C LEU A 19 -40.97 19.46 6.00
N LEU A 20 -40.70 20.58 6.64
CA LEU A 20 -39.34 21.00 7.03
C LEU A 20 -38.73 20.04 8.06
N ILE A 21 -39.50 19.59 9.07
CA ILE A 21 -39.05 18.60 10.04
C ILE A 21 -38.76 17.27 9.34
N GLY A 22 -39.60 16.86 8.39
CA GLY A 22 -39.38 15.67 7.58
C GLY A 22 -38.10 15.72 6.75
N VAL A 23 -37.82 16.87 6.10
CA VAL A 23 -36.60 17.08 5.33
C VAL A 23 -35.35 17.10 6.24
N VAL A 24 -35.44 17.79 7.39
CA VAL A 24 -34.32 17.81 8.36
C VAL A 24 -34.08 16.42 8.93
N GLY A 25 -35.13 15.71 9.32
CA GLY A 25 -35.04 14.33 9.81
C GLY A 25 -34.45 13.37 8.77
N TYR A 26 -34.89 13.48 7.51
CA TYR A 26 -34.36 12.72 6.38
C TYR A 26 -32.87 12.99 6.16
N ASN A 27 -32.45 14.28 6.15
CA ASN A 27 -31.05 14.65 6.04
C ASN A 27 -30.20 14.19 7.23
N LEU A 28 -30.78 14.19 8.46
CA LEU A 28 -30.07 13.66 9.64
C LEU A 28 -29.88 12.14 9.55
N VAL A 29 -30.84 11.40 9.00
CA VAL A 29 -30.72 9.96 8.77
C VAL A 29 -29.73 9.67 7.63
N LEU A 30 -29.73 10.46 6.55
CA LEU A 30 -28.77 10.31 5.46
C LEU A 30 -27.34 10.75 5.86
N ASN A 31 -27.21 11.67 6.82
CA ASN A 31 -25.94 12.13 7.37
C ASN A 31 -25.54 11.37 8.66
N GLN A 32 -26.23 10.29 9.06
CA GLN A 32 -25.58 9.28 9.85
C GLN A 32 -24.48 8.70 8.93
N THR A 33 -23.30 9.29 9.00
CA THR A 33 -22.09 8.63 8.55
C THR A 33 -22.06 7.31 9.30
N GLU A 34 -22.32 6.20 8.62
CA GLU A 34 -21.89 4.91 9.13
C GLU A 34 -20.44 5.13 9.54
N GLU A 35 -20.13 4.88 10.79
CA GLU A 35 -18.75 4.95 11.26
C GLU A 35 -17.97 4.01 10.36
N VAL A 36 -17.11 4.58 9.50
CA VAL A 36 -16.31 3.76 8.59
C VAL A 36 -15.37 2.97 9.47
N VAL A 37 -15.69 1.71 9.66
CA VAL A 37 -14.86 0.80 10.44
C VAL A 37 -13.73 0.36 9.51
N HIS A 38 -12.54 0.84 9.80
CA HIS A 38 -11.36 0.50 9.03
C HIS A 38 -10.79 -0.87 9.44
N PRO A 39 -10.34 -1.69 8.49
CA PRO A 39 -9.66 -2.94 8.82
C PRO A 39 -8.32 -2.65 9.49
N GLU A 40 -7.96 -3.50 10.46
CA GLU A 40 -6.72 -3.39 11.20
C GLU A 40 -5.82 -4.62 10.96
N VAL A 41 -4.55 -4.39 10.66
CA VAL A 41 -3.53 -5.43 10.57
C VAL A 41 -2.60 -5.34 11.76
N THR A 42 -2.28 -6.49 12.35
CA THR A 42 -1.28 -6.59 13.42
C THR A 42 -0.09 -7.41 12.94
N PHE A 43 1.10 -6.82 12.97
CA PHE A 43 2.38 -7.51 12.82
C PHE A 43 2.96 -7.83 14.19
N GLU A 44 3.24 -9.09 14.47
CA GLU A 44 4.02 -9.53 15.61
C GLU A 44 5.50 -9.58 15.18
N LEU A 45 6.30 -8.61 15.61
CA LEU A 45 7.75 -8.56 15.33
C LEU A 45 8.50 -9.34 16.41
N GLU A 46 9.24 -10.37 15.99
CA GLU A 46 9.98 -11.25 16.90
C GLU A 46 10.97 -10.44 17.76
N ASN A 47 10.89 -10.63 19.08
CA ASN A 47 11.72 -9.93 20.10
C ASN A 47 11.49 -8.40 20.23
N TYR A 48 10.56 -7.81 19.45
CA TYR A 48 10.32 -6.37 19.49
C TYR A 48 8.92 -6.03 20.01
N GLY A 49 7.88 -6.79 19.61
CA GLY A 49 6.49 -6.54 20.00
C GLY A 49 5.55 -6.41 18.81
N ASN A 50 4.36 -5.91 19.08
CA ASN A 50 3.32 -5.77 18.08
C ASN A 50 3.26 -4.37 17.48
N VAL A 51 2.95 -4.30 16.19
CA VAL A 51 2.64 -3.07 15.46
C VAL A 51 1.25 -3.23 14.86
N LYS A 52 0.34 -2.30 15.18
CA LYS A 52 -1.00 -2.28 14.63
C LYS A 52 -1.12 -1.20 13.55
N ILE A 53 -1.76 -1.53 12.47
CA ILE A 53 -1.89 -0.70 11.27
C ILE A 53 -3.36 -0.62 10.90
N GLU A 54 -3.93 0.57 10.89
CA GLU A 54 -5.25 0.86 10.35
C GLU A 54 -5.16 1.11 8.85
N LEU A 55 -6.07 0.51 8.06
CA LEU A 55 -6.08 0.59 6.60
C LEU A 55 -7.23 1.48 6.12
N TYR A 56 -7.00 2.22 5.03
CA TYR A 56 -7.94 3.22 4.51
C TYR A 56 -8.42 2.88 3.09
N PRO A 57 -9.44 2.01 2.96
CA PRO A 57 -9.96 1.58 1.65
C PRO A 57 -10.59 2.73 0.84
N GLU A 58 -10.99 3.83 1.46
CA GLU A 58 -11.50 5.02 0.78
C GLU A 58 -10.42 5.76 -0.04
N TYR A 59 -9.15 5.65 0.37
CA TYR A 59 -8.02 6.25 -0.34
C TYR A 59 -7.40 5.31 -1.37
N ALA A 60 -7.32 4.01 -1.08
CA ALA A 60 -6.66 3.03 -1.95
C ALA A 60 -7.33 1.65 -1.86
N PRO A 61 -8.56 1.51 -2.41
CA PRO A 61 -9.36 0.29 -2.24
C PRO A 61 -8.69 -0.97 -2.77
N ASN A 62 -8.04 -0.91 -3.92
CA ASN A 62 -7.41 -2.08 -4.51
C ASN A 62 -6.15 -2.50 -3.75
N THR A 63 -5.36 -1.52 -3.30
CA THR A 63 -4.15 -1.75 -2.49
C THR A 63 -4.51 -2.35 -1.13
N VAL A 64 -5.54 -1.81 -0.47
CA VAL A 64 -6.05 -2.35 0.81
C VAL A 64 -6.55 -3.78 0.62
N THR A 65 -7.37 -4.05 -0.42
CA THR A 65 -7.84 -5.41 -0.73
C THR A 65 -6.68 -6.37 -0.95
N ASN A 66 -5.67 -5.97 -1.73
CA ASN A 66 -4.49 -6.78 -1.98
C ASN A 66 -3.72 -7.08 -0.68
N PHE A 67 -3.49 -6.06 0.14
CA PHE A 67 -2.77 -6.20 1.39
C PHE A 67 -3.50 -7.12 2.37
N ILE A 68 -4.81 -6.95 2.55
CA ILE A 68 -5.65 -7.84 3.36
C ILE A 68 -5.53 -9.28 2.86
N LYS A 69 -5.68 -9.50 1.57
CA LYS A 69 -5.59 -10.85 0.97
C LYS A 69 -4.24 -11.50 1.21
N LEU A 70 -3.14 -10.77 1.06
CA LEU A 70 -1.79 -11.25 1.35
C LEU A 70 -1.61 -11.59 2.84
N VAL A 71 -2.16 -10.79 3.76
CA VAL A 71 -2.14 -11.09 5.20
C VAL A 71 -2.95 -12.35 5.51
N GLU A 72 -4.17 -12.47 4.98
CA GLU A 72 -5.03 -13.67 5.15
C GLU A 72 -4.35 -14.95 4.66
N LYS A 73 -3.60 -14.86 3.58
CA LYS A 73 -2.84 -15.99 2.99
C LYS A 73 -1.48 -16.24 3.67
N GLY A 74 -1.16 -15.47 4.72
CA GLY A 74 0.06 -15.64 5.49
C GLY A 74 1.34 -15.21 4.77
N TYR A 75 1.23 -14.41 3.70
CA TYR A 75 2.39 -13.96 2.92
C TYR A 75 3.43 -13.24 3.77
N TYR A 76 3.00 -12.43 4.75
CA TYR A 76 3.90 -11.65 5.60
C TYR A 76 4.52 -12.47 6.76
N ASN A 77 4.06 -13.68 7.02
CA ASN A 77 4.66 -14.56 8.02
C ASN A 77 6.09 -14.92 7.60
N ASN A 78 7.04 -14.72 8.50
CA ASN A 78 8.48 -14.88 8.27
C ASN A 78 9.10 -13.90 7.25
N LYS A 79 8.36 -12.88 6.80
CA LYS A 79 8.96 -11.73 6.11
C LYS A 79 9.70 -10.84 7.09
N VAL A 80 10.57 -9.99 6.56
CA VAL A 80 11.46 -9.18 7.39
C VAL A 80 11.34 -7.69 7.12
N VAL A 81 11.75 -6.92 8.11
CA VAL A 81 12.15 -5.51 7.93
C VAL A 81 13.58 -5.52 7.45
N TYR A 82 13.82 -5.18 6.19
CA TYR A 82 15.10 -5.45 5.55
C TYR A 82 16.06 -4.26 5.46
N GLY A 83 15.55 -3.03 5.67
CA GLY A 83 16.39 -1.86 5.59
C GLY A 83 15.63 -0.57 5.81
N LYS A 84 16.35 0.53 5.68
CA LYS A 84 15.84 1.89 5.85
C LYS A 84 16.57 2.89 4.95
N ASP A 85 15.96 4.06 4.76
CA ASP A 85 16.62 5.30 4.35
C ASP A 85 16.28 6.42 5.34
N ASP A 86 16.49 7.68 4.97
CA ASP A 86 16.24 8.83 5.86
C ASP A 86 14.75 9.09 6.14
N ILE A 87 13.84 8.50 5.35
CA ILE A 87 12.39 8.75 5.45
C ILE A 87 11.56 7.50 5.66
N CYS A 88 12.03 6.32 5.21
CA CYS A 88 11.29 5.07 5.23
C CYS A 88 12.04 3.95 5.94
N MET A 89 11.27 2.99 6.44
CA MET A 89 11.69 1.65 6.78
C MET A 89 10.97 0.65 5.87
N TYR A 90 11.68 -0.34 5.34
CA TYR A 90 11.23 -1.21 4.26
C TYR A 90 10.94 -2.62 4.75
N VAL A 91 9.79 -3.19 4.33
CA VAL A 91 9.23 -4.46 4.79
C VAL A 91 8.82 -5.33 3.61
N GLY A 92 8.94 -6.66 3.75
CA GLY A 92 8.30 -7.61 2.83
C GLY A 92 9.27 -8.52 2.06
N ARG A 93 10.57 -8.51 2.37
CA ARG A 93 11.54 -9.49 1.84
C ARG A 93 11.55 -10.79 2.67
N ASP A 94 12.16 -11.83 2.14
CA ASP A 94 12.44 -13.07 2.90
C ASP A 94 13.59 -12.87 3.92
N GLN A 95 13.88 -13.89 4.71
CA GLN A 95 14.91 -13.82 5.74
C GLN A 95 16.34 -13.74 5.18
N GLU A 96 16.53 -14.09 3.93
CA GLU A 96 17.77 -13.93 3.17
C GLU A 96 17.91 -12.55 2.54
N GLY A 97 16.85 -11.73 2.61
CA GLY A 97 16.81 -10.38 2.05
C GLY A 97 16.39 -10.30 0.58
N ASN A 98 15.86 -11.42 0.00
CA ASN A 98 15.40 -11.44 -1.38
C ASN A 98 13.97 -10.90 -1.49
N ALA A 99 13.70 -10.18 -2.56
CA ALA A 99 12.33 -9.82 -2.94
C ALA A 99 11.64 -11.06 -3.52
N ILE A 100 10.55 -11.48 -2.88
CA ILE A 100 9.71 -12.57 -3.34
C ILE A 100 8.37 -11.96 -3.75
N ASN A 101 8.06 -12.00 -5.03
CA ASN A 101 6.79 -11.49 -5.52
C ASN A 101 5.68 -12.53 -5.29
N PRO A 102 4.47 -12.10 -4.88
CA PRO A 102 3.34 -13.00 -4.79
C PRO A 102 2.86 -13.41 -6.18
N THR A 103 2.34 -14.64 -6.27
CA THR A 103 1.70 -15.16 -7.49
C THR A 103 0.18 -15.20 -7.34
N LEU A 104 -0.55 -15.33 -8.46
CA LEU A 104 -2.01 -15.44 -8.42
C LEU A 104 -2.49 -16.65 -7.63
N GLY A 105 -1.83 -17.81 -7.74
CA GLY A 105 -2.18 -19.01 -6.99
C GLY A 105 -2.04 -18.86 -5.47
N LEU A 106 -1.25 -17.88 -5.01
CA LEU A 106 -1.21 -17.58 -3.58
C LEU A 106 -2.53 -16.95 -3.09
N ILE A 107 -3.14 -16.08 -3.87
CA ILE A 107 -4.31 -15.29 -3.45
C ILE A 107 -5.64 -15.85 -3.97
N ASP A 108 -5.62 -16.65 -5.02
CA ASP A 108 -6.80 -17.28 -5.64
C ASP A 108 -6.67 -18.81 -5.60
N ASP A 109 -7.45 -19.44 -4.73
CA ASP A 109 -7.44 -20.91 -4.54
C ASP A 109 -7.96 -21.69 -5.75
N SER A 110 -8.55 -21.01 -6.74
CA SER A 110 -8.97 -21.62 -8.01
C SER A 110 -7.82 -21.82 -9.01
N ILE A 111 -6.68 -21.19 -8.77
CA ILE A 111 -5.48 -21.27 -9.61
C ILE A 111 -4.51 -22.27 -8.99
N GLU A 112 -4.17 -23.32 -9.76
CA GLU A 112 -3.19 -24.30 -9.33
C GLU A 112 -1.76 -23.72 -9.37
N ALA A 113 -1.07 -23.81 -8.24
CA ALA A 113 0.28 -23.30 -8.09
C ALA A 113 1.27 -23.94 -9.09
N GLY A 114 2.12 -23.11 -9.70
CA GLY A 114 3.13 -23.53 -10.66
C GLY A 114 2.62 -23.82 -12.07
N THR A 115 1.36 -23.48 -12.38
CA THR A 115 0.82 -23.50 -13.75
C THR A 115 1.07 -22.16 -14.46
N ASP A 116 0.84 -22.11 -15.78
CA ASP A 116 0.95 -20.86 -16.55
C ASP A 116 -0.05 -19.78 -16.08
N ALA A 117 -1.12 -20.15 -15.39
CA ALA A 117 -2.08 -19.25 -14.77
C ALA A 117 -1.58 -18.66 -13.44
N ASP A 118 -0.61 -19.32 -12.80
CA ASP A 118 0.02 -18.89 -11.54
C ASP A 118 1.24 -18.00 -11.83
N TYR A 119 1.02 -16.83 -12.37
CA TYR A 119 2.08 -15.86 -12.65
C TYR A 119 2.24 -14.83 -11.53
N GLU A 120 3.43 -14.24 -11.43
CA GLU A 120 3.66 -13.07 -10.59
C GLU A 120 2.77 -11.91 -11.04
N TYR A 121 2.08 -11.31 -10.09
CA TYR A 121 1.17 -10.21 -10.39
C TYR A 121 1.61 -8.90 -9.74
N THR A 122 1.09 -7.82 -10.27
CA THR A 122 1.15 -6.46 -9.72
C THR A 122 -0.24 -5.86 -9.65
N ILE A 123 -0.36 -4.72 -9.01
CA ILE A 123 -1.59 -3.94 -8.97
C ILE A 123 -1.32 -2.52 -9.44
N SER A 124 -2.34 -1.90 -10.03
CA SER A 124 -2.26 -0.49 -10.45
C SER A 124 -2.04 0.43 -9.25
N GLY A 125 -1.11 1.37 -9.39
CA GLY A 125 -0.83 2.38 -8.38
C GLY A 125 -2.01 3.34 -8.22
N GLU A 126 -2.50 3.48 -6.99
CA GLU A 126 -3.64 4.35 -6.63
C GLU A 126 -3.12 5.69 -6.11
N PHE A 127 -2.56 6.52 -7.01
CA PHE A 127 -2.03 7.86 -6.71
C PHE A 127 -2.22 8.83 -7.88
N VAL A 128 -2.10 10.12 -7.61
CA VAL A 128 -2.46 11.21 -8.52
C VAL A 128 -1.72 11.15 -9.86
N ALA A 129 -0.40 10.91 -9.84
CA ALA A 129 0.40 10.84 -11.08
C ALA A 129 0.00 9.66 -11.99
N ASN A 130 -0.61 8.61 -11.43
CA ASN A 130 -1.19 7.48 -12.17
C ASN A 130 -2.69 7.68 -12.51
N GLY A 131 -3.19 8.92 -12.43
CA GLY A 131 -4.58 9.26 -12.75
C GLY A 131 -5.59 8.99 -11.63
N TYR A 132 -5.20 8.46 -10.49
CA TYR A 132 -6.09 8.17 -9.37
C TYR A 132 -6.18 9.35 -8.40
N GLN A 133 -7.24 10.17 -8.52
CA GLN A 133 -7.39 11.44 -7.80
C GLN A 133 -7.93 11.30 -6.37
N LYS A 134 -8.44 10.13 -5.97
CA LYS A 134 -9.08 9.93 -4.66
C LYS A 134 -8.09 9.77 -3.51
N ASN A 135 -6.87 9.33 -3.82
CA ASN A 135 -5.86 9.17 -2.79
C ASN A 135 -5.25 10.52 -2.40
N THR A 136 -5.75 11.07 -1.31
CA THR A 136 -5.27 12.31 -0.70
C THR A 136 -4.52 12.08 0.60
N LEU A 137 -4.28 10.82 0.98
CA LEU A 137 -3.53 10.46 2.18
C LEU A 137 -2.07 10.92 2.02
N ARG A 138 -1.62 11.72 2.97
CA ARG A 138 -0.26 12.28 2.95
C ARG A 138 0.73 11.32 3.59
N HIS A 139 1.91 11.24 3.00
CA HIS A 139 3.03 10.49 3.56
C HIS A 139 3.61 11.24 4.76
N GLU A 140 3.03 11.04 5.92
CA GLU A 140 3.50 11.52 7.21
C GLU A 140 4.02 10.35 8.04
N LYS A 141 4.75 10.63 9.11
CA LYS A 141 5.27 9.59 10.01
C LYS A 141 4.17 8.61 10.45
N GLY A 142 4.47 7.32 10.36
CA GLY A 142 3.56 6.22 10.63
C GLY A 142 2.68 5.81 9.46
N VAL A 143 2.60 6.58 8.37
CA VAL A 143 1.86 6.14 7.17
C VAL A 143 2.59 4.99 6.49
N ILE A 144 1.82 4.01 5.99
CA ILE A 144 2.33 2.92 5.16
C ILE A 144 2.02 3.17 3.69
N SER A 145 2.96 2.81 2.84
CA SER A 145 2.88 2.99 1.40
C SER A 145 3.32 1.73 0.66
N LEU A 146 2.69 1.44 -0.48
CA LEU A 146 3.10 0.36 -1.36
C LEU A 146 4.36 0.76 -2.14
N ILE A 147 5.39 -0.07 -2.06
CA ILE A 147 6.62 0.10 -2.83
C ILE A 147 6.39 -0.40 -4.27
N ARG A 148 6.96 0.33 -5.22
CA ARG A 148 6.96 0.01 -6.64
C ARG A 148 8.36 0.12 -7.22
N ASN A 149 8.60 -0.52 -8.35
CA ASN A 149 9.84 -0.35 -9.10
C ASN A 149 9.82 1.01 -9.86
N ASP A 150 10.98 1.60 -10.04
CA ASP A 150 11.14 2.76 -10.91
C ASP A 150 12.03 2.40 -12.11
N TYR A 151 11.41 1.87 -13.15
CA TYR A 151 12.10 1.53 -14.41
C TYR A 151 12.48 2.78 -15.22
N THR A 152 11.90 3.95 -14.89
CA THR A 152 12.17 5.19 -15.63
C THR A 152 13.58 5.72 -15.42
N GLN A 153 14.26 5.30 -14.35
CA GLN A 153 15.67 5.60 -14.11
C GLN A 153 16.57 5.10 -15.26
N TYR A 154 16.18 4.01 -15.90
CA TYR A 154 16.91 3.36 -16.98
C TYR A 154 16.25 3.56 -18.35
N VAL A 155 14.91 3.53 -18.40
CA VAL A 155 14.14 3.66 -19.63
C VAL A 155 12.95 4.60 -19.40
N GLN A 156 13.08 5.86 -19.79
CA GLN A 156 12.11 6.93 -19.50
C GLN A 156 10.69 6.65 -20.01
N THR A 157 10.52 5.79 -21.00
CA THR A 157 9.19 5.44 -21.55
C THR A 157 8.40 4.45 -20.71
N LEU A 158 9.01 3.79 -19.70
CA LEU A 158 8.38 2.78 -18.84
C LEU A 158 7.67 3.39 -17.61
N THR A 159 6.99 4.52 -17.79
CA THR A 159 6.29 5.21 -16.71
C THR A 159 5.08 4.41 -16.22
N GLU A 160 4.28 3.86 -17.14
CA GLU A 160 3.09 3.08 -16.81
C GLU A 160 3.46 1.78 -16.09
N GLU A 161 4.47 1.06 -16.60
CA GLU A 161 4.99 -0.16 -16.00
C GLU A 161 5.59 0.11 -14.62
N SER A 162 6.26 1.25 -14.43
CA SER A 162 6.78 1.67 -13.12
C SER A 162 5.65 1.96 -12.13
N TYR A 163 4.61 2.67 -12.58
CA TYR A 163 3.49 3.07 -11.72
C TYR A 163 2.62 1.88 -11.29
N ASN A 164 2.57 0.82 -12.10
CA ASN A 164 1.76 -0.38 -11.89
C ASN A 164 2.60 -1.60 -11.48
N SER A 165 3.78 -1.39 -10.88
CA SER A 165 4.69 -2.48 -10.50
C SER A 165 4.66 -2.87 -9.03
N GLY A 166 3.80 -2.25 -8.22
CA GLY A 166 3.67 -2.58 -6.80
C GLY A 166 2.88 -3.87 -6.57
N ASN A 167 3.24 -4.61 -5.51
CA ASN A 167 2.47 -5.80 -5.10
C ASN A 167 2.44 -6.05 -3.59
N ALA A 168 3.60 -6.22 -2.94
CA ALA A 168 3.65 -6.69 -1.55
C ALA A 168 4.69 -5.98 -0.66
N GLN A 169 5.70 -5.33 -1.23
CA GLN A 169 6.68 -4.62 -0.41
C GLN A 169 6.13 -3.29 0.10
N LEU A 170 6.44 -2.97 1.35
CA LEU A 170 5.90 -1.82 2.05
C LEU A 170 7.00 -0.86 2.47
N GLY A 171 6.70 0.43 2.42
CA GLY A 171 7.46 1.48 3.11
C GLY A 171 6.65 2.01 4.30
N ILE A 172 7.23 2.03 5.48
CA ILE A 172 6.65 2.66 6.67
C ILE A 172 7.36 3.99 6.87
N MET A 173 6.61 5.08 6.85
CA MET A 173 7.19 6.41 6.98
C MET A 173 7.72 6.64 8.41
N MET A 174 8.99 6.95 8.52
CA MET A 174 9.67 7.25 9.79
C MET A 174 9.88 8.75 10.02
N SER A 175 9.59 9.56 9.00
CA SER A 175 9.75 11.01 9.00
C SER A 175 8.57 11.71 8.33
N ASP A 176 8.30 12.96 8.74
CA ASP A 176 7.32 13.84 8.09
C ASP A 176 7.87 14.50 6.81
N ASN A 177 9.15 14.31 6.49
CA ASN A 177 9.80 14.85 5.29
C ASN A 177 9.54 14.04 4.01
N SER A 178 8.43 13.34 3.97
CA SER A 178 8.05 12.44 2.88
C SER A 178 7.13 13.08 1.82
N SER A 179 7.04 14.40 1.80
CA SER A 179 6.15 15.13 0.89
C SER A 179 6.42 14.88 -0.60
N THR A 180 7.65 14.48 -0.96
CA THR A 180 8.04 14.09 -2.32
C THR A 180 7.37 12.81 -2.79
N LEU A 181 6.86 11.98 -1.87
CA LEU A 181 6.14 10.74 -2.17
C LEU A 181 4.65 10.99 -2.44
N ASN A 182 4.12 12.14 -2.01
CA ASN A 182 2.70 12.48 -2.18
C ASN A 182 2.32 12.53 -3.66
N GLY A 183 1.29 11.78 -4.02
CA GLY A 183 0.78 11.72 -5.39
C GLY A 183 1.60 10.91 -6.38
N VAL A 184 2.72 10.27 -5.95
CA VAL A 184 3.57 9.40 -6.79
C VAL A 184 3.76 7.99 -6.21
N TYR A 185 3.31 7.76 -4.97
CA TYR A 185 3.21 6.45 -4.33
C TYR A 185 1.84 6.27 -3.69
N THR A 186 1.43 5.01 -3.49
CA THR A 186 0.14 4.65 -2.89
C THR A 186 0.24 4.56 -1.38
N ALA A 187 -0.11 5.63 -0.67
CA ALA A 187 -0.36 5.58 0.77
C ALA A 187 -1.71 4.92 1.02
N PHE A 188 -1.82 3.97 1.98
CA PHE A 188 -3.05 3.20 2.14
C PHE A 188 -3.40 2.81 3.58
N GLY A 189 -2.59 3.21 4.56
CA GLY A 189 -2.85 2.95 5.97
C GLY A 189 -1.89 3.72 6.88
N ARG A 190 -2.07 3.55 8.18
CA ARG A 190 -1.24 4.20 9.20
C ARG A 190 -1.05 3.30 10.41
N VAL A 191 0.13 3.33 11.00
CA VAL A 191 0.43 2.72 12.28
C VAL A 191 -0.33 3.46 13.39
N THR A 192 -1.13 2.73 14.14
CA THR A 192 -1.95 3.23 15.27
C THR A 192 -1.37 2.85 16.62
N GLU A 193 -0.68 1.70 16.70
CA GLU A 193 0.01 1.23 17.90
C GLU A 193 1.37 0.63 17.54
N GLY A 194 2.36 0.73 18.43
CA GLY A 194 3.69 0.13 18.24
C GLY A 194 4.65 0.98 17.40
N MET A 195 4.40 2.29 17.25
CA MET A 195 5.35 3.18 16.57
C MET A 195 6.71 3.19 17.25
N GLU A 196 6.73 3.09 18.58
CA GLU A 196 7.95 2.98 19.40
C GLU A 196 8.75 1.70 19.11
N VAL A 197 8.08 0.60 18.72
CA VAL A 197 8.73 -0.65 18.28
C VAL A 197 9.48 -0.41 16.97
N LEU A 198 8.84 0.26 16.03
CA LEU A 198 9.43 0.61 14.74
C LEU A 198 10.59 1.60 14.90
N GLU A 199 10.45 2.61 15.77
CA GLU A 199 11.52 3.56 16.09
C GLU A 199 12.73 2.88 16.72
N LYS A 200 12.51 1.90 17.58
CA LYS A 200 13.59 1.10 18.17
C LYS A 200 14.34 0.34 17.08
N ILE A 201 13.64 -0.35 16.17
CA ILE A 201 14.26 -1.04 15.04
C ILE A 201 15.05 -0.05 14.18
N TYR A 202 14.43 1.06 13.80
CA TYR A 202 15.00 2.06 12.92
C TYR A 202 16.31 2.68 13.48
N ASN A 203 16.38 2.88 14.80
CA ASN A 203 17.51 3.55 15.44
C ASN A 203 18.58 2.59 16.00
N GLU A 204 18.20 1.37 16.40
CA GLU A 204 19.08 0.48 17.15
C GLU A 204 19.63 -0.68 16.31
N VAL A 205 18.94 -1.10 15.22
CA VAL A 205 19.45 -2.17 14.37
C VAL A 205 20.57 -1.61 13.49
N ALA A 206 21.74 -2.25 13.58
CA ALA A 206 22.92 -1.84 12.81
C ALA A 206 22.70 -2.00 11.31
N ILE A 207 23.26 -1.09 10.53
CA ILE A 207 23.30 -1.16 9.07
C ILE A 207 24.37 -2.17 8.64
N LYS A 208 24.08 -2.95 7.59
CA LYS A 208 25.06 -3.83 6.96
C LYS A 208 26.14 -2.98 6.30
N GLU A 209 27.38 -3.19 6.68
CA GLU A 209 28.52 -2.52 6.04
C GLU A 209 28.62 -2.94 4.56
N PRO A 210 29.00 -2.03 3.67
CA PRO A 210 29.24 -2.39 2.27
C PRO A 210 30.30 -3.48 2.13
N GLU A 211 30.01 -4.49 1.34
CA GLU A 211 31.01 -5.56 1.08
C GLU A 211 32.12 -4.99 0.19
N THR A 212 33.35 -5.05 0.69
CA THR A 212 34.54 -4.72 -0.11
C THR A 212 35.05 -6.01 -0.74
N ALA A 213 35.07 -6.05 -2.06
CA ALA A 213 35.63 -7.20 -2.77
C ALA A 213 37.15 -7.31 -2.53
N GLU A 214 37.73 -8.51 -2.75
CA GLU A 214 39.18 -8.76 -2.58
C GLU A 214 40.06 -7.85 -3.44
N ASP A 215 39.52 -7.27 -4.53
CA ASP A 215 40.21 -6.31 -5.39
C ASP A 215 40.15 -4.86 -4.88
N GLY A 216 39.56 -4.63 -3.70
CA GLY A 216 39.43 -3.30 -3.10
C GLY A 216 38.26 -2.48 -3.64
N SER A 217 37.45 -3.01 -4.54
CA SER A 217 36.21 -2.35 -4.98
C SER A 217 35.14 -2.50 -3.90
N THR A 218 34.47 -1.40 -3.56
CA THR A 218 33.32 -1.40 -2.64
C THR A 218 32.06 -1.45 -3.47
N THR A 219 31.23 -2.48 -3.27
CA THR A 219 29.89 -2.54 -3.87
C THR A 219 28.98 -1.59 -3.10
N THR A 220 28.95 -0.33 -3.52
CA THR A 220 27.88 0.57 -3.11
C THR A 220 26.61 0.12 -3.84
N SER A 221 25.60 -0.29 -3.10
CA SER A 221 24.27 -0.49 -3.65
C SER A 221 23.82 0.83 -4.30
N GLU A 222 23.38 0.79 -5.57
CA GLU A 222 22.81 1.96 -6.25
C GLU A 222 21.47 2.42 -5.63
N SER A 223 20.97 1.71 -4.61
CA SER A 223 19.77 2.10 -3.89
C SER A 223 20.12 2.88 -2.63
N ASP A 224 19.40 3.97 -2.36
CA ASP A 224 19.51 4.75 -1.11
C ASP A 224 19.11 3.92 0.13
N ILE A 225 18.65 2.68 -0.06
CA ILE A 225 18.20 1.80 1.02
C ILE A 225 19.41 1.15 1.68
N GLN A 226 19.61 1.47 2.94
CA GLN A 226 20.60 0.86 3.82
C GLN A 226 20.02 -0.44 4.41
N ALA A 227 20.57 -1.59 4.01
CA ALA A 227 20.15 -2.89 4.56
C ALA A 227 20.53 -3.04 6.05
N PHE A 228 19.68 -3.67 6.82
CA PHE A 228 20.03 -4.03 8.20
C PHE A 228 21.00 -5.23 8.24
N SER A 229 21.89 -5.23 9.24
CA SER A 229 22.85 -6.33 9.44
C SER A 229 22.19 -7.61 9.99
N ALA A 230 21.06 -7.46 10.70
CA ALA A 230 20.19 -8.52 11.18
C ALA A 230 18.75 -8.10 10.95
N TYR A 231 18.01 -8.88 10.18
CA TYR A 231 16.65 -8.54 9.79
C TYR A 231 15.64 -8.83 10.91
N PRO A 232 14.91 -7.85 11.45
CA PRO A 232 13.77 -8.12 12.33
C PRO A 232 12.68 -8.90 11.57
N VAL A 233 12.23 -10.02 12.15
CA VAL A 233 11.30 -10.95 11.53
C VAL A 233 9.86 -10.62 11.94
N ILE A 234 8.94 -10.59 10.99
CA ILE A 234 7.50 -10.64 11.24
C ILE A 234 7.14 -12.09 11.49
N LYS A 235 6.98 -12.46 12.76
CA LYS A 235 6.63 -13.83 13.16
C LYS A 235 5.23 -14.21 12.68
N SER A 236 4.29 -13.27 12.78
CA SER A 236 2.93 -13.44 12.29
C SER A 236 2.32 -12.11 11.86
N ALA A 237 1.43 -12.17 10.88
CA ALA A 237 0.58 -11.07 10.45
C ALA A 237 -0.88 -11.53 10.50
N THR A 238 -1.74 -10.74 11.13
CA THR A 238 -3.18 -11.02 11.23
C THR A 238 -3.97 -9.79 10.84
N VAL A 239 -5.20 -9.97 10.33
CA VAL A 239 -6.10 -8.88 9.98
C VAL A 239 -7.44 -9.05 10.66
N ASP A 240 -7.97 -7.95 11.20
CA ASP A 240 -9.37 -7.82 11.60
C ASP A 240 -10.09 -6.94 10.58
N THR A 241 -10.96 -7.55 9.79
CA THR A 241 -11.79 -6.86 8.80
C THR A 241 -13.15 -6.43 9.36
N HIS A 242 -13.39 -6.67 10.67
CA HIS A 242 -14.69 -6.46 11.33
C HIS A 242 -15.84 -7.17 10.62
N GLY A 243 -15.54 -8.30 9.96
CA GLY A 243 -16.51 -9.11 9.22
C GLY A 243 -16.85 -8.60 7.82
N ILE A 244 -16.14 -7.59 7.32
CA ILE A 244 -16.29 -7.10 5.95
C ILE A 244 -15.47 -7.98 5.01
N ASP A 245 -16.08 -8.45 3.92
CA ASP A 245 -15.40 -9.14 2.83
C ASP A 245 -14.90 -8.13 1.80
N TYR A 246 -13.56 -8.02 1.67
CA TYR A 246 -12.91 -7.15 0.71
C TYR A 246 -12.76 -7.79 -0.68
N GLY A 247 -13.10 -9.08 -0.83
CA GLY A 247 -13.04 -9.81 -2.10
C GLY A 247 -11.62 -10.04 -2.61
N MET A 248 -11.46 -9.95 -3.95
CA MET A 248 -10.19 -10.14 -4.64
C MET A 248 -9.67 -8.82 -5.20
N PRO A 249 -8.36 -8.55 -5.14
CA PRO A 249 -7.78 -7.38 -5.79
C PRO A 249 -7.85 -7.52 -7.32
N LYS A 250 -7.88 -6.38 -8.00
CA LYS A 250 -7.66 -6.32 -9.44
C LYS A 250 -6.15 -6.40 -9.69
N THR A 251 -5.74 -7.41 -10.41
CA THR A 251 -4.33 -7.72 -10.66
C THR A 251 -3.99 -7.62 -12.13
N GLU A 252 -2.73 -7.37 -12.42
CA GLU A 252 -2.13 -7.38 -13.75
C GLU A 252 -0.91 -8.30 -13.72
N LYS A 253 -0.54 -8.90 -14.85
CA LYS A 253 0.69 -9.69 -14.92
C LYS A 253 1.89 -8.79 -14.72
N ALA A 254 2.82 -9.18 -13.86
CA ALA A 254 4.03 -8.41 -13.60
C ALA A 254 4.81 -8.19 -14.90
N PHE A 255 5.33 -6.96 -15.07
CA PHE A 255 6.14 -6.60 -16.23
C PHE A 255 7.48 -7.30 -16.17
N ASP A 256 7.82 -8.04 -17.21
CA ASP A 256 9.12 -8.72 -17.33
C ASP A 256 10.17 -7.76 -17.87
N TYR A 257 10.77 -6.99 -16.96
CA TYR A 257 11.81 -6.01 -17.28
C TYR A 257 13.05 -6.67 -17.86
N SER A 258 13.41 -7.87 -17.43
CA SER A 258 14.59 -8.58 -17.92
C SER A 258 14.45 -8.98 -19.38
N SER A 259 13.31 -9.56 -19.74
CA SER A 259 12.99 -9.88 -21.15
C SER A 259 12.88 -8.63 -22.01
N TYR A 260 12.31 -7.55 -21.48
CA TYR A 260 12.24 -6.28 -22.18
C TYR A 260 13.64 -5.75 -22.52
N LEU A 261 14.55 -5.70 -21.54
CA LEU A 261 15.93 -5.24 -21.77
C LEU A 261 16.68 -6.14 -22.75
N TYR A 262 16.53 -7.46 -22.62
CA TYR A 262 17.14 -8.39 -23.56
C TYR A 262 16.70 -8.11 -25.02
N ASN A 263 15.42 -7.92 -25.24
CA ASN A 263 14.88 -7.63 -26.58
C ASN A 263 15.34 -6.26 -27.10
N LEU A 264 15.39 -5.25 -26.23
CA LEU A 264 15.90 -3.91 -26.57
C LEU A 264 17.36 -3.97 -27.02
N MET A 265 18.21 -4.66 -26.26
CA MET A 265 19.63 -4.81 -26.59
C MET A 265 19.83 -5.65 -27.86
N SER A 266 19.07 -6.73 -28.05
CA SER A 266 19.13 -7.57 -29.25
C SER A 266 18.77 -6.80 -30.52
N SER A 267 17.75 -5.94 -30.46
CA SER A 267 17.37 -5.09 -31.59
C SER A 267 18.49 -4.10 -31.97
N TYR A 268 19.11 -3.48 -30.96
CA TYR A 268 20.21 -2.55 -31.15
C TYR A 268 21.43 -3.19 -31.84
N TYR A 269 21.80 -4.42 -31.42
CA TYR A 269 22.90 -5.15 -32.03
C TYR A 269 22.59 -5.67 -33.45
N SER A 270 21.35 -5.96 -33.78
CA SER A 270 20.96 -6.38 -35.12
C SER A 270 21.03 -5.23 -36.13
N ASP A 271 20.67 -4.00 -35.72
CA ASP A 271 20.69 -2.82 -36.58
C ASP A 271 22.12 -2.27 -36.82
N THR A 272 23.05 -2.51 -35.89
CA THR A 272 24.46 -2.06 -36.03
C THR A 272 25.30 -2.97 -36.91
N ASN A 273 24.82 -4.17 -37.27
CA ASN A 273 25.53 -5.14 -38.11
C ASN A 273 25.01 -5.21 -39.55
N GLN A 274 24.16 -4.27 -39.97
CA GLN A 274 23.77 -4.07 -41.38
C GLN A 274 24.47 -2.85 -41.97
#